data_2e950fddbe5cfdfedb790a8315ae37da
#
_entry.id   2e950fddbe5cfdfedb790a8315ae37da
#
_cell.length_a   1.000
_cell.length_b   1.000
_cell.length_c   1.000
_cell.angle_alpha   90.00
_cell.angle_beta   90.00
_cell.angle_gamma   90.00
#
_symmetry.space_group_name_H-M   'P 1'
#
loop_
_entity.id
_entity.type
_entity.pdbx_description
1 polymer ?
#
loop_
_entity_poly.entity_id
_entity_poly.type
_entity_poly.pdbx_seq_one_letter_code
_entity_poly.pdbx_strand_id
1 'polypeptide(L)'
;MIALGWNCRGLGNPQLVRQLRELVQRWKPKIVFLSETKMKKYRMEREKFKIGLLNGLIVPSVGKSGGLAMLWSRDIKVEIQAYSRNHIDAVLTDPDSNFKWRITGFYGNPETHCRKESWDLLRSLM
;
A
#
# COMPACT_ATOMS: atom_id res chain seq x y z
N MET A 1 -11.61 -9.21 6.41
CA MET A 1 -11.02 -8.15 5.57
C MET A 1 -9.66 -8.61 5.06
N ILE A 2 -9.33 -8.29 3.83
CA ILE A 2 -8.04 -8.64 3.25
C ILE A 2 -7.19 -7.38 3.13
N ALA A 3 -5.97 -7.42 3.64
CA ALA A 3 -4.96 -6.40 3.46
C ALA A 3 -3.78 -7.02 2.69
N LEU A 4 -3.31 -6.33 1.69
CA LEU A 4 -2.22 -6.79 0.83
C LEU A 4 -1.04 -5.84 0.97
N GLY A 5 0.15 -6.41 1.20
CA GLY A 5 1.39 -5.65 1.19
C GLY A 5 2.34 -6.20 0.14
N TRP A 6 3.01 -5.33 -0.59
CA TRP A 6 3.90 -5.74 -1.67
C TRP A 6 5.07 -4.77 -1.81
N ASN A 7 6.28 -5.33 -1.88
CA ASN A 7 7.46 -4.59 -2.24
C ASN A 7 7.60 -4.61 -3.77
N CYS A 8 7.41 -3.46 -4.41
CA CYS A 8 7.34 -3.36 -5.85
C CYS A 8 8.71 -3.44 -6.55
N ARG A 9 9.77 -3.04 -5.85
CA ARG A 9 11.11 -2.89 -6.45
C ARG A 9 11.10 -2.06 -7.74
N GLY A 10 10.26 -1.02 -7.75
CA GLY A 10 10.04 -0.18 -8.91
C GLY A 10 8.79 -0.58 -9.69
N LEU A 11 7.80 0.29 -9.71
CA LEU A 11 6.51 0.03 -10.36
C LEU A 11 6.49 0.50 -11.83
N GLY A 12 7.64 0.88 -12.36
CA GLY A 12 7.75 1.32 -13.75
C GLY A 12 7.58 0.21 -14.79
N ASN A 13 7.67 -1.05 -14.37
CA ASN A 13 7.48 -2.19 -15.25
C ASN A 13 5.97 -2.46 -15.43
N PRO A 14 5.43 -2.38 -16.67
CA PRO A 14 4.00 -2.62 -16.91
C PRO A 14 3.51 -3.99 -16.48
N GLN A 15 4.37 -5.00 -16.50
CA GLN A 15 4.00 -6.34 -16.05
C GLN A 15 3.70 -6.38 -14.56
N LEU A 16 4.43 -5.61 -13.75
CA LEU A 16 4.19 -5.55 -12.31
C LEU A 16 2.84 -4.89 -12.00
N VAL A 17 2.53 -3.83 -12.72
CA VAL A 17 1.22 -3.16 -12.58
C VAL A 17 0.10 -4.12 -12.95
N ARG A 18 0.28 -4.89 -14.02
CA ARG A 18 -0.71 -5.90 -14.45
C ARG A 18 -0.90 -6.98 -13.40
N GLN A 19 0.20 -7.51 -12.85
CA GLN A 19 0.14 -8.52 -11.81
C GLN A 19 -0.57 -8.00 -10.56
N LEU A 20 -0.26 -6.78 -10.16
CA LEU A 20 -0.90 -6.15 -9.01
C LEU A 20 -2.39 -5.95 -9.25
N ARG A 21 -2.76 -5.50 -10.44
CA ARG A 21 -4.17 -5.37 -10.83
C ARG A 21 -4.90 -6.70 -10.78
N GLU A 22 -4.29 -7.78 -11.25
CA GLU A 22 -4.87 -9.11 -11.19
C GLU A 22 -5.06 -9.58 -9.75
N LEU A 23 -4.09 -9.33 -8.88
CA LEU A 23 -4.22 -9.66 -7.46
C LEU A 23 -5.35 -8.88 -6.80
N VAL A 24 -5.47 -7.60 -7.11
CA VAL A 24 -6.56 -6.77 -6.57
C VAL A 24 -7.91 -7.26 -7.07
N GLN A 25 -8.03 -7.62 -8.32
CA GLN A 25 -9.28 -8.14 -8.88
C GLN A 25 -9.65 -9.51 -8.29
N ARG A 26 -8.66 -10.35 -8.05
CA ARG A 26 -8.88 -11.71 -7.54
C ARG A 26 -9.23 -11.73 -6.06
N TRP A 27 -8.47 -11.03 -5.25
CA TRP A 27 -8.60 -11.09 -3.79
C TRP A 27 -9.44 -9.96 -3.21
N LYS A 28 -9.68 -8.92 -3.99
CA LYS A 28 -10.47 -7.74 -3.59
C LYS A 28 -10.06 -7.20 -2.22
N PRO A 29 -8.76 -6.88 -2.05
CA PRO A 29 -8.30 -6.35 -0.77
C PRO A 29 -8.95 -5.00 -0.49
N LYS A 30 -9.21 -4.73 0.78
CA LYS A 30 -9.74 -3.43 1.19
C LYS A 30 -8.65 -2.38 1.28
N ILE A 31 -7.43 -2.81 1.54
CA ILE A 31 -6.27 -1.92 1.62
C ILE A 31 -5.04 -2.61 1.03
N VAL A 32 -4.22 -1.84 0.34
CA VAL A 32 -2.98 -2.30 -0.27
C VAL A 32 -1.86 -1.34 0.12
N PHE A 33 -0.79 -1.89 0.66
CA PHE A 33 0.42 -1.13 0.94
C PHE A 33 1.52 -1.53 -0.04
N LEU A 34 2.06 -0.54 -0.74
CA LEU A 34 3.13 -0.72 -1.72
C LEU A 34 4.38 -0.01 -1.24
N SER A 35 5.51 -0.69 -1.29
CA SER A 35 6.81 -0.11 -0.97
C SER A 35 7.74 -0.19 -2.17
N GLU A 36 8.75 0.66 -2.17
CA GLU A 36 9.71 0.79 -3.29
C GLU A 36 9.01 1.01 -4.63
N THR A 37 8.01 1.90 -4.66
CA THR A 37 7.32 2.22 -5.92
C THR A 37 8.25 2.90 -6.91
N LYS A 38 9.23 3.65 -6.41
CA LYS A 38 10.19 4.43 -7.20
C LYS A 38 9.51 5.38 -8.17
N MET A 39 8.36 5.93 -7.74
CA MET A 39 7.55 6.81 -8.57
C MET A 39 7.31 8.15 -7.91
N LYS A 40 7.23 9.19 -8.74
CA LYS A 40 6.76 10.51 -8.35
C LYS A 40 5.24 10.48 -8.18
N LYS A 41 4.71 11.47 -7.47
CA LYS A 41 3.30 11.49 -7.11
C LYS A 41 2.37 11.40 -8.31
N TYR A 42 2.57 12.22 -9.33
CA TYR A 42 1.67 12.26 -10.48
C TYR A 42 1.63 10.92 -11.22
N ARG A 43 2.75 10.25 -11.30
CA ARG A 43 2.85 8.96 -11.98
C ARG A 43 2.18 7.86 -11.18
N MET A 44 2.37 7.86 -9.87
CA MET A 44 1.71 6.91 -8.99
C MET A 44 0.19 7.11 -8.98
N GLU A 45 -0.29 8.33 -9.08
CA GLU A 45 -1.71 8.62 -9.20
C GLU A 45 -2.31 7.94 -10.45
N ARG A 46 -1.58 7.95 -11.55
CA ARG A 46 -2.01 7.26 -12.78
C ARG A 46 -2.04 5.74 -12.60
N GLU A 47 -1.01 5.19 -11.97
CA GLU A 47 -0.94 3.75 -11.74
C GLU A 47 -2.03 3.28 -10.78
N LYS A 48 -2.41 4.10 -9.83
CA LYS A 48 -3.51 3.83 -8.91
C LYS A 48 -4.81 3.52 -9.66
N PHE A 49 -5.12 4.29 -10.69
CA PHE A 49 -6.29 4.02 -11.53
C PHE A 49 -6.20 2.68 -12.23
N LYS A 50 -5.03 2.33 -12.76
CA LYS A 50 -4.83 1.05 -13.43
C LYS A 50 -4.98 -0.13 -12.49
N ILE A 51 -4.55 0.03 -11.24
CA ILE A 51 -4.69 -1.00 -10.21
C ILE A 51 -6.15 -1.18 -9.80
N GLY A 52 -6.96 -0.14 -9.90
CA GLY A 52 -8.38 -0.21 -9.61
C GLY A 52 -8.77 0.25 -8.22
N LEU A 53 -7.87 0.90 -7.49
CA LEU A 53 -8.14 1.50 -6.19
C LEU A 53 -8.02 3.01 -6.31
N LEU A 54 -9.12 3.71 -6.06
CA LEU A 54 -9.20 5.13 -6.35
C LEU A 54 -8.77 6.04 -5.22
N ASN A 55 -8.73 5.52 -3.99
CA ASN A 55 -8.35 6.29 -2.82
C ASN A 55 -6.96 5.88 -2.34
N GLY A 56 -6.21 6.82 -1.83
CA GLY A 56 -4.91 6.47 -1.30
C GLY A 56 -4.07 7.66 -0.87
N LEU A 57 -3.04 7.32 -0.12
CA LEU A 57 -1.95 8.23 0.21
C LEU A 57 -0.71 7.79 -0.53
N ILE A 58 -0.06 8.73 -1.20
CA ILE A 58 1.17 8.48 -1.93
C ILE A 58 2.30 9.27 -1.28
N VAL A 59 3.35 8.56 -0.90
CA VAL A 59 4.60 9.16 -0.48
C VAL A 59 5.58 9.01 -1.64
N PRO A 60 5.93 10.10 -2.33
CA PRO A 60 6.72 9.99 -3.55
C PRO A 60 8.15 9.51 -3.27
N SER A 61 8.76 8.94 -4.30
CA SER A 61 10.16 8.58 -4.25
C SER A 61 11.04 9.83 -4.17
N VAL A 62 12.24 9.65 -3.62
CA VAL A 62 13.28 10.68 -3.64
C VAL A 62 14.30 10.25 -4.67
N GLY A 63 14.35 10.97 -5.80
CA GLY A 63 15.15 10.53 -6.94
C GLY A 63 14.64 9.20 -7.46
N LYS A 64 15.52 8.20 -7.50
CA LYS A 64 15.21 6.85 -7.97
C LYS A 64 15.02 5.84 -6.85
N SER A 65 14.84 6.29 -5.62
CA SER A 65 14.73 5.37 -4.49
C SER A 65 13.50 5.64 -3.65
N GLY A 66 13.02 4.61 -2.99
CA GLY A 66 11.89 4.68 -2.09
C GLY A 66 10.55 4.80 -2.79
N GLY A 67 9.63 5.50 -2.15
CA GLY A 67 8.25 5.62 -2.60
C GLY A 67 7.33 4.62 -1.94
N LEU A 68 6.27 5.13 -1.32
CA LEU A 68 5.26 4.32 -0.67
C LEU A 68 3.89 4.70 -1.21
N ALA A 69 2.97 3.76 -1.20
CA ALA A 69 1.58 4.04 -1.48
C ALA A 69 0.71 3.16 -0.59
N MET A 70 -0.29 3.75 0.03
CA MET A 70 -1.33 3.02 0.73
C MET A 70 -2.64 3.33 0.03
N LEU A 71 -3.20 2.33 -0.62
CA LEU A 71 -4.38 2.45 -1.46
C LEU A 71 -5.52 1.67 -0.83
N TRP A 72 -6.75 2.19 -0.92
CA TRP A 72 -7.89 1.50 -0.30
C TRP A 72 -9.14 1.62 -1.15
N SER A 73 -10.08 0.70 -0.87
CA SER A 73 -11.35 0.67 -1.57
C SER A 73 -12.32 1.68 -0.97
N ARG A 74 -13.41 1.96 -1.71
CA ARG A 74 -14.46 2.86 -1.24
C ARG A 74 -15.24 2.31 -0.04
N ASP A 75 -15.12 1.00 0.20
CA ASP A 75 -15.93 0.31 1.20
C ASP A 75 -15.45 0.53 2.62
N ILE A 76 -14.27 1.12 2.80
CA ILE A 76 -13.73 1.36 4.13
C ILE A 76 -13.37 2.83 4.30
N LYS A 77 -13.43 3.27 5.55
CA LYS A 77 -12.97 4.59 5.94
C LYS A 77 -11.53 4.47 6.45
N VAL A 78 -10.64 5.30 5.94
CA VAL A 78 -9.24 5.30 6.33
C VAL A 78 -8.86 6.67 6.84
N GLU A 79 -8.26 6.71 8.03
CA GLU A 79 -7.70 7.92 8.62
C GLU A 79 -6.21 7.75 8.75
N ILE A 80 -5.45 8.56 8.03
CA ILE A 80 -4.00 8.55 8.12
C ILE A 80 -3.59 9.22 9.43
N GLN A 81 -2.82 8.52 10.25
CA GLN A 81 -2.34 9.03 11.53
C GLN A 81 -0.98 9.70 11.40
N ALA A 82 -0.09 9.07 10.64
CA ALA A 82 1.26 9.56 10.42
C ALA A 82 1.85 8.91 9.19
N TYR A 83 2.82 9.56 8.60
CA TYR A 83 3.59 8.95 7.52
C TYR A 83 4.97 9.61 7.43
N SER A 84 5.88 8.87 6.82
CA SER A 84 7.23 9.33 6.51
C SER A 84 7.68 8.68 5.20
N ARG A 85 8.96 8.82 4.88
CA ARG A 85 9.52 8.11 3.72
C ARG A 85 9.50 6.59 3.89
N ASN A 86 9.40 6.10 5.11
CA ASN A 86 9.59 4.70 5.44
C ASN A 86 8.34 4.04 6.01
N HIS A 87 7.28 4.79 6.31
CA HIS A 87 6.10 4.19 6.91
C HIS A 87 4.84 5.00 6.63
N ILE A 88 3.71 4.30 6.70
CA ILE A 88 2.37 4.90 6.71
C ILE A 88 1.58 4.21 7.81
N ASP A 89 1.02 5.00 8.72
CA ASP A 89 0.21 4.52 9.84
C ASP A 89 -1.21 5.02 9.66
N ALA A 90 -2.18 4.12 9.71
CA ALA A 90 -3.57 4.46 9.45
C ALA A 90 -4.53 3.69 10.34
N VAL A 91 -5.70 4.27 10.59
CA VAL A 91 -6.81 3.59 11.23
C VAL A 91 -7.89 3.35 10.18
N LEU A 92 -8.32 2.09 10.08
CA LEU A 92 -9.35 1.67 9.16
C LEU A 92 -10.63 1.40 9.94
N THR A 93 -11.75 1.85 9.39
CA THR A 93 -13.07 1.58 9.97
C THR A 93 -13.92 0.89 8.92
N ASP A 94 -14.49 -0.27 9.29
CA ASP A 94 -15.52 -0.91 8.49
C ASP A 94 -16.84 -0.21 8.78
N PRO A 95 -17.47 0.46 7.80
CA PRO A 95 -18.71 1.20 8.05
C PRO A 95 -19.89 0.31 8.43
N ASP A 96 -19.87 -0.97 8.04
CA ASP A 96 -20.97 -1.88 8.33
C ASP A 96 -20.95 -2.37 9.77
N SER A 97 -19.77 -2.66 10.31
CA SER A 97 -19.60 -3.22 11.65
C SER A 97 -19.07 -2.21 12.67
N ASN A 98 -18.63 -1.04 12.24
CA ASN A 98 -17.90 -0.05 13.05
C ASN A 98 -16.63 -0.61 13.68
N PHE A 99 -16.16 -1.73 13.19
CA PHE A 99 -14.92 -2.32 13.67
C PHE A 99 -13.72 -1.50 13.18
N LYS A 100 -12.76 -1.27 14.06
CA LYS A 100 -11.58 -0.48 13.74
C LYS A 100 -10.32 -1.32 13.83
N TRP A 101 -9.43 -1.10 12.87
CA TRP A 101 -8.09 -1.69 12.86
C TRP A 101 -7.07 -0.59 12.72
N ARG A 102 -5.93 -0.76 13.35
CA ARG A 102 -4.78 0.09 13.10
C ARG A 102 -3.78 -0.70 12.29
N ILE A 103 -3.34 -0.13 11.18
CA ILE A 103 -2.38 -0.75 10.29
C ILE A 103 -1.18 0.18 10.10
N THR A 104 0.02 -0.38 10.19
CA THR A 104 1.23 0.37 9.93
C THR A 104 2.04 -0.39 8.89
N GLY A 105 2.25 0.24 7.74
CA GLY A 105 3.11 -0.29 6.70
C GLY A 105 4.50 0.29 6.82
N PHE A 106 5.50 -0.56 6.86
CA PHE A 106 6.90 -0.14 6.93
C PHE A 106 7.64 -0.53 5.67
N TYR A 107 8.42 0.42 5.14
CA TYR A 107 9.55 0.10 4.30
C TYR A 107 10.79 0.37 5.16
N GLY A 108 11.39 -0.69 5.68
CA GLY A 108 12.56 -0.58 6.52
C GLY A 108 13.79 -0.22 5.71
N ASN A 109 14.93 -0.22 6.37
CA ASN A 109 16.19 -0.15 5.68
C ASN A 109 16.35 -1.42 4.81
N PRO A 110 17.36 -1.51 3.95
CA PRO A 110 17.53 -2.65 3.04
C PRO A 110 17.79 -4.00 3.71
N GLU A 111 17.81 -4.05 5.04
CA GLU A 111 17.99 -5.31 5.75
C GLU A 111 16.74 -6.19 5.64
N THR A 112 16.96 -7.44 5.29
CA THR A 112 15.91 -8.37 4.96
C THR A 112 14.92 -8.61 6.11
N HIS A 113 15.40 -8.64 7.34
CA HIS A 113 14.54 -8.89 8.50
C HIS A 113 13.51 -7.77 8.71
N CYS A 114 13.85 -6.52 8.45
CA CYS A 114 12.90 -5.41 8.57
C CYS A 114 11.77 -5.54 7.56
N ARG A 115 12.06 -5.97 6.34
CA ARG A 115 11.05 -6.22 5.32
C ARG A 115 10.12 -7.35 5.74
N LYS A 116 10.67 -8.41 6.30
CA LYS A 116 9.90 -9.54 6.77
C LYS A 116 8.93 -9.12 7.88
N GLU A 117 9.38 -8.31 8.81
CA GLU A 117 8.53 -7.81 9.87
C GLU A 117 7.35 -7.01 9.33
N SER A 118 7.58 -6.15 8.34
CA SER A 118 6.53 -5.38 7.70
C SER A 118 5.49 -6.28 7.04
N TRP A 119 5.94 -7.28 6.34
CA TRP A 119 5.05 -8.23 5.68
C TRP A 119 4.25 -9.05 6.68
N ASP A 120 4.90 -9.50 7.75
CA ASP A 120 4.23 -10.27 8.80
C ASP A 120 3.16 -9.45 9.50
N LEU A 121 3.43 -8.16 9.73
CA LEU A 121 2.44 -7.26 10.30
C LEU A 121 1.19 -7.17 9.41
N LEU A 122 1.37 -6.99 8.12
CA LEU A 122 0.24 -6.90 7.20
C LEU A 122 -0.53 -8.21 7.13
N ARG A 123 0.16 -9.34 7.11
CA ARG A 123 -0.48 -10.65 7.08
C ARG A 123 -1.30 -10.95 8.32
N SER A 124 -0.90 -10.44 9.47
CA SER A 124 -1.62 -10.68 10.71
C SER A 124 -3.02 -10.09 10.73
N LEU A 125 -3.31 -9.18 9.78
CA LEU A 125 -4.61 -8.53 9.64
C LEU A 125 -5.54 -9.23 8.66
N MET A 126 -5.04 -10.22 7.96
CA MET A 126 -5.84 -10.93 6.94
C MET A 126 -6.70 -12.03 7.56
#